data_2976fa50827aa4cf1407c77929bd9667
#
_entry.id   2976fa50827aa4cf1407c77929bd9667
#
_cell.length_a   1.000
_cell.length_b   1.000
_cell.length_c   1.000
_cell.angle_alpha   90.00
_cell.angle_beta   90.00
_cell.angle_gamma   90.00
#
_symmetry.space_group_name_H-M   'P 1'
#
loop_
_entity.id
_entity.type
_entity.pdbx_description
1 polymer ?
#
loop_
_entity_poly.entity_id
_entity_poly.type
_entity_poly.pdbx_seq_one_letter_code
_entity_poly.pdbx_strand_id
1 'polypeptide(L)'
;MGQLNQRHILVAISGGIAAYKGAELVRLLKKQGAMVRVVLSRGATEFITPLTMRALSGEPTHTELLDEAAEAGMGHIELARWADVMIIAPATADVIARLAQGRADDLLTTVALATPAPVTVAPAMNQQMWAHTATQDNIQMLASRDIQIIGPDAGEQACGDVGPGRLLEPEAIVAAVNARFKSRLLEGRRVVITAGPTIEAIDPVRYLSNHSSGKMGFALAGACAEAGAQVELISGPVHLDAPDRVTVHAVTSATEMCEQALALSAGADVFIGAAAVADYRPESASAEKIKKTDGAPLALTLVENPDIIASVAQSQSRPSMVVGFAAETESLMDHAREKRQRKGLDMIIANDVSDPDTTFGSEQNAVHLITEAQEQSLSLASKRVIAEQIVAAVAAALDR
;
A
#
# COMPACT_ATOMS: atom_id res chain seq x y z
N MET A 1 1.97 -10.35 -7.86
CA MET A 1 1.40 -8.99 -8.07
C MET A 1 2.51 -8.02 -8.42
N GLY A 2 2.21 -6.96 -9.15
CA GLY A 2 3.22 -5.95 -9.50
C GLY A 2 3.62 -5.10 -8.27
N GLN A 3 4.81 -4.51 -8.33
CA GLN A 3 5.38 -3.69 -7.25
C GLN A 3 4.58 -2.43 -6.92
N LEU A 4 3.64 -2.02 -7.78
CA LEU A 4 2.77 -0.84 -7.61
C LEU A 4 1.32 -1.22 -7.30
N ASN A 5 1.09 -2.44 -6.80
CA ASN A 5 -0.27 -2.91 -6.53
C ASN A 5 -1.04 -1.93 -5.64
N GLN A 6 -2.24 -1.52 -6.09
CA GLN A 6 -3.12 -0.55 -5.44
C GLN A 6 -2.51 0.86 -5.22
N ARG A 7 -1.35 1.19 -5.81
CA ARG A 7 -0.82 2.56 -5.79
C ARG A 7 -1.60 3.45 -6.73
N HIS A 8 -1.96 4.63 -6.26
CA HIS A 8 -2.62 5.66 -7.05
C HIS A 8 -1.58 6.54 -7.74
N ILE A 9 -1.45 6.40 -9.05
CA ILE A 9 -0.45 7.13 -9.83
C ILE A 9 -1.14 8.10 -10.78
N LEU A 10 -0.85 9.38 -10.61
CA LEU A 10 -1.30 10.42 -11.52
C LEU A 10 -0.22 10.67 -12.58
N VAL A 11 -0.51 10.34 -13.83
CA VAL A 11 0.38 10.58 -14.97
C VAL A 11 -0.05 11.85 -15.68
N ALA A 12 0.80 12.88 -15.67
CA ALA A 12 0.59 14.13 -16.38
C ALA A 12 1.50 14.16 -17.62
N ILE A 13 0.93 14.45 -18.78
CA ILE A 13 1.61 14.42 -20.07
C ILE A 13 1.59 15.81 -20.67
N SER A 14 2.77 16.37 -20.95
CA SER A 14 2.89 17.68 -21.63
C SER A 14 3.12 17.53 -23.14
N GLY A 15 2.93 18.62 -23.88
CA GLY A 15 2.95 18.63 -25.34
C GLY A 15 4.36 18.50 -25.92
N GLY A 16 4.60 17.43 -26.67
CA GLY A 16 5.83 17.17 -27.37
C GLY A 16 5.79 15.80 -28.05
N ILE A 17 6.67 15.56 -29.02
CA ILE A 17 6.68 14.29 -29.76
C ILE A 17 6.77 13.08 -28.82
N ALA A 18 7.49 13.17 -27.70
CA ALA A 18 7.65 12.09 -26.74
C ALA A 18 6.34 11.74 -25.99
N ALA A 19 5.25 12.48 -26.16
CA ALA A 19 3.95 12.20 -25.53
C ALA A 19 3.42 10.79 -25.88
N TYR A 20 3.78 10.23 -27.05
CA TYR A 20 3.38 8.86 -27.42
C TYR A 20 3.88 7.80 -26.44
N LYS A 21 5.04 8.02 -25.80
CA LYS A 21 5.58 7.12 -24.78
C LYS A 21 4.73 7.10 -23.50
N GLY A 22 3.91 8.14 -23.29
CA GLY A 22 2.95 8.17 -22.17
C GLY A 22 1.93 7.03 -22.23
N ALA A 23 1.55 6.59 -23.43
CA ALA A 23 0.68 5.43 -23.60
C ALA A 23 1.31 4.14 -23.07
N GLU A 24 2.58 3.91 -23.40
CA GLU A 24 3.33 2.75 -22.93
C GLU A 24 3.58 2.85 -21.40
N LEU A 25 3.91 4.04 -20.90
CA LEU A 25 4.08 4.28 -19.46
C LEU A 25 2.82 3.91 -18.69
N VAL A 26 1.63 4.38 -19.11
CA VAL A 26 0.36 4.03 -18.46
C VAL A 26 0.13 2.52 -18.49
N ARG A 27 0.37 1.85 -19.63
CA ARG A 27 0.23 0.40 -19.77
C ARG A 27 1.15 -0.37 -18.81
N LEU A 28 2.41 0.05 -18.68
CA LEU A 28 3.39 -0.59 -17.80
C LEU A 28 3.04 -0.37 -16.32
N LEU A 29 2.62 0.83 -15.92
CA LEU A 29 2.17 1.12 -14.56
C LEU A 29 0.98 0.24 -14.18
N LYS A 30 -0.01 0.10 -15.06
CA LYS A 30 -1.15 -0.80 -14.84
C LYS A 30 -0.75 -2.27 -14.77
N LYS A 31 0.20 -2.72 -15.61
CA LYS A 31 0.76 -4.08 -15.54
C LYS A 31 1.43 -4.35 -14.19
N GLN A 32 1.95 -3.32 -13.52
CA GLN A 32 2.49 -3.40 -12.16
C GLN A 32 1.41 -3.32 -11.06
N GLY A 33 0.13 -3.28 -11.44
CA GLY A 33 -1.01 -3.26 -10.50
C GLY A 33 -1.41 -1.86 -10.03
N ALA A 34 -0.86 -0.79 -10.59
CA ALA A 34 -1.22 0.58 -10.23
C ALA A 34 -2.62 0.95 -10.71
N MET A 35 -3.30 1.77 -9.93
CA MET A 35 -4.45 2.55 -10.38
C MET A 35 -3.91 3.84 -11.01
N VAL A 36 -4.24 4.10 -12.28
CA VAL A 36 -3.64 5.20 -13.03
C VAL A 36 -4.72 6.15 -13.53
N ARG A 37 -4.63 7.43 -13.13
CA ARG A 37 -5.38 8.53 -13.75
C ARG A 37 -4.44 9.38 -14.61
N VAL A 38 -4.98 10.01 -15.64
CA VAL A 38 -4.18 10.75 -16.62
C VAL A 38 -4.67 12.18 -16.76
N VAL A 39 -3.71 13.12 -16.73
CA VAL A 39 -3.91 14.53 -17.07
C VAL A 39 -3.12 14.83 -18.34
N LEU A 40 -3.78 15.40 -19.35
CA LEU A 40 -3.12 15.92 -20.55
C LEU A 40 -3.13 17.44 -20.54
N SER A 41 -1.97 18.06 -20.78
CA SER A 41 -1.95 19.48 -21.10
C SER A 41 -2.58 19.71 -22.49
N ARG A 42 -3.05 20.92 -22.76
CA ARG A 42 -3.58 21.30 -24.09
C ARG A 42 -2.60 20.94 -25.22
N GLY A 43 -1.30 21.18 -25.05
CA GLY A 43 -0.30 20.79 -26.03
C GLY A 43 -0.14 19.29 -26.21
N ALA A 44 -0.43 18.49 -25.18
CA ALA A 44 -0.35 17.03 -25.27
C ALA A 44 -1.45 16.43 -26.16
N THR A 45 -2.64 17.05 -26.19
CA THR A 45 -3.76 16.59 -27.00
C THR A 45 -3.51 16.65 -28.50
N GLU A 46 -2.52 17.44 -28.95
CA GLU A 46 -2.07 17.49 -30.35
C GLU A 46 -1.23 16.25 -30.74
N PHE A 47 -0.65 15.54 -29.77
CA PHE A 47 0.21 14.38 -30.01
C PHE A 47 -0.45 13.05 -29.62
N ILE A 48 -1.34 13.07 -28.63
CA ILE A 48 -2.03 11.89 -28.14
C ILE A 48 -3.45 12.25 -27.68
N THR A 49 -4.42 11.41 -28.00
CA THR A 49 -5.82 11.74 -27.70
C THR A 49 -6.23 11.33 -26.29
N PRO A 50 -7.17 12.07 -25.66
CA PRO A 50 -7.78 11.66 -24.38
C PRO A 50 -8.42 10.26 -24.49
N LEU A 51 -8.99 9.90 -25.65
CA LEU A 51 -9.58 8.59 -25.87
C LEU A 51 -8.55 7.46 -25.73
N THR A 52 -7.34 7.65 -26.27
CA THR A 52 -6.25 6.67 -26.14
C THR A 52 -5.90 6.46 -24.66
N MET A 53 -5.74 7.54 -23.90
CA MET A 53 -5.40 7.46 -22.49
C MET A 53 -6.50 6.81 -21.67
N ARG A 54 -7.76 7.17 -21.92
CA ARG A 54 -8.92 6.55 -21.27
C ARG A 54 -8.98 5.04 -21.56
N ALA A 55 -8.74 4.62 -22.80
CA ALA A 55 -8.76 3.20 -23.16
C ALA A 55 -7.66 2.40 -22.44
N LEU A 56 -6.49 3.00 -22.21
CA LEU A 56 -5.35 2.36 -21.54
C LEU A 56 -5.46 2.39 -20.00
N SER A 57 -5.88 3.51 -19.43
CA SER A 57 -6.02 3.65 -17.96
C SER A 57 -7.29 2.96 -17.44
N GLY A 58 -8.35 2.91 -18.23
CA GLY A 58 -9.69 2.51 -17.78
C GLY A 58 -10.42 3.61 -17.01
N GLU A 59 -9.83 4.79 -16.86
CA GLU A 59 -10.31 5.94 -16.11
C GLU A 59 -10.53 7.14 -17.04
N PRO A 60 -11.37 8.12 -16.69
CA PRO A 60 -11.48 9.38 -17.42
C PRO A 60 -10.13 10.06 -17.57
N THR A 61 -9.88 10.69 -18.72
CA THR A 61 -8.71 11.51 -18.96
C THR A 61 -9.08 12.97 -18.80
N HIS A 62 -8.33 13.68 -17.96
CA HIS A 62 -8.59 15.07 -17.59
C HIS A 62 -7.76 16.02 -18.45
N THR A 63 -8.38 17.04 -19.05
CA THR A 63 -7.72 18.00 -19.95
C THR A 63 -7.94 19.45 -19.58
N GLU A 64 -9.07 19.75 -18.94
CA GLU A 64 -9.50 21.12 -18.64
C GLU A 64 -9.48 21.37 -17.13
N LEU A 65 -9.03 22.57 -16.71
CA LEU A 65 -9.04 22.99 -15.31
C LEU A 65 -10.48 23.24 -14.83
N LEU A 66 -11.31 23.77 -15.70
CA LEU A 66 -12.72 24.08 -15.44
C LEU A 66 -13.57 23.16 -16.35
N ASP A 67 -13.87 21.96 -15.88
CA ASP A 67 -14.74 21.00 -16.55
C ASP A 67 -16.08 20.97 -15.81
N GLU A 68 -17.14 21.51 -16.41
CA GLU A 68 -18.50 21.59 -15.82
C GLU A 68 -19.04 20.20 -15.45
N ALA A 69 -18.63 19.12 -16.14
CA ALA A 69 -19.04 17.75 -15.85
C ALA A 69 -18.29 17.16 -14.62
N ALA A 70 -17.09 17.67 -14.32
CA ALA A 70 -16.25 17.26 -13.19
C ALA A 70 -16.39 18.20 -11.98
N GLU A 71 -17.01 19.38 -12.15
CA GLU A 71 -17.03 20.48 -11.17
C GLU A 71 -17.99 20.29 -9.98
N ALA A 72 -18.78 19.24 -9.93
CA ALA A 72 -19.57 18.99 -8.72
C ALA A 72 -18.70 18.81 -7.44
N GLY A 73 -17.35 18.77 -7.55
CA GLY A 73 -16.46 18.50 -6.45
C GLY A 73 -15.02 19.02 -6.52
N MET A 74 -14.70 20.17 -7.19
CA MET A 74 -13.31 20.64 -7.26
C MET A 74 -12.34 19.58 -7.82
N GLY A 75 -12.54 19.15 -9.05
CA GLY A 75 -11.85 18.01 -9.69
C GLY A 75 -10.32 18.04 -9.61
N HIS A 76 -9.66 19.21 -9.68
CA HIS A 76 -8.20 19.33 -9.51
C HIS A 76 -7.73 19.01 -8.08
N ILE A 77 -8.52 19.37 -7.04
CA ILE A 77 -8.20 19.03 -5.65
C ILE A 77 -8.42 17.54 -5.40
N GLU A 78 -9.47 16.95 -5.99
CA GLU A 78 -9.68 15.51 -5.90
C GLU A 78 -8.52 14.73 -6.52
N LEU A 79 -8.08 15.10 -7.72
CA LEU A 79 -6.92 14.50 -8.40
C LEU A 79 -5.63 14.66 -7.56
N ALA A 80 -5.41 15.86 -7.00
CA ALA A 80 -4.25 16.14 -6.18
C ALA A 80 -4.20 15.30 -4.89
N ARG A 81 -5.34 15.07 -4.25
CA ARG A 81 -5.45 14.26 -3.02
C ARG A 81 -5.48 12.76 -3.28
N TRP A 82 -5.95 12.35 -4.46
CA TRP A 82 -6.07 10.96 -4.83
C TRP A 82 -4.70 10.30 -5.06
N ALA A 83 -3.71 11.04 -5.56
CA ALA A 83 -2.43 10.51 -5.98
C ALA A 83 -1.52 10.13 -4.79
N ASP A 84 -0.87 8.97 -4.87
CA ASP A 84 0.29 8.59 -4.03
C ASP A 84 1.60 9.14 -4.62
N VAL A 85 1.64 9.34 -5.93
CA VAL A 85 2.73 10.01 -6.66
C VAL A 85 2.18 10.63 -7.93
N MET A 86 2.70 11.80 -8.29
CA MET A 86 2.46 12.44 -9.58
C MET A 86 3.70 12.32 -10.46
N ILE A 87 3.53 11.83 -11.69
CA ILE A 87 4.59 11.70 -12.69
C ILE A 87 4.27 12.66 -13.83
N ILE A 88 5.19 13.54 -14.16
CA ILE A 88 5.10 14.44 -15.33
C ILE A 88 6.04 13.91 -16.40
N ALA A 89 5.50 13.18 -17.39
CA ALA A 89 6.28 12.49 -18.42
C ALA A 89 5.53 12.39 -19.74
N PRO A 90 6.00 13.04 -20.82
CA PRO A 90 7.16 13.95 -20.84
C PRO A 90 6.90 15.28 -20.13
N ALA A 91 7.95 15.92 -19.64
CA ALA A 91 7.95 17.29 -19.15
C ALA A 91 8.75 18.19 -20.12
N THR A 92 8.07 19.10 -20.80
CA THR A 92 8.71 20.08 -21.69
C THR A 92 9.40 21.20 -20.92
N ALA A 93 10.30 21.95 -21.57
CA ALA A 93 10.96 23.11 -20.98
C ALA A 93 9.95 24.15 -20.46
N ASP A 94 8.82 24.34 -21.16
CA ASP A 94 7.75 25.24 -20.74
C ASP A 94 7.09 24.76 -19.42
N VAL A 95 6.70 23.50 -19.33
CA VAL A 95 6.10 22.95 -18.11
C VAL A 95 7.08 23.01 -16.94
N ILE A 96 8.35 22.67 -17.16
CA ILE A 96 9.42 22.79 -16.15
C ILE A 96 9.54 24.23 -15.65
N ALA A 97 9.55 25.21 -16.55
CA ALA A 97 9.62 26.62 -16.18
C ALA A 97 8.40 27.07 -15.37
N ARG A 98 7.20 26.67 -15.76
CA ARG A 98 5.96 27.01 -15.05
C ARG A 98 5.91 26.39 -13.66
N LEU A 99 6.31 25.13 -13.52
CA LEU A 99 6.41 24.47 -12.21
C LEU A 99 7.44 25.16 -11.31
N ALA A 100 8.63 25.51 -11.84
CA ALA A 100 9.66 26.21 -11.10
C ALA A 100 9.19 27.58 -10.58
N GLN A 101 8.35 28.26 -11.35
CA GLN A 101 7.77 29.58 -10.98
C GLN A 101 6.49 29.46 -10.14
N GLY A 102 5.97 28.25 -9.87
CA GLY A 102 4.73 28.05 -9.12
C GLY A 102 3.48 28.54 -9.87
N ARG A 103 3.49 28.54 -11.19
CA ARG A 103 2.31 28.91 -11.99
C ARG A 103 1.30 27.78 -11.99
N ALA A 104 0.01 28.16 -11.96
CA ALA A 104 -1.14 27.24 -11.92
C ALA A 104 -2.21 27.74 -12.89
N ASP A 105 -1.85 27.84 -14.17
CA ASP A 105 -2.67 28.39 -15.24
C ASP A 105 -3.28 27.31 -16.16
N ASP A 106 -3.01 26.04 -15.91
CA ASP A 106 -3.68 24.89 -16.51
C ASP A 106 -3.90 23.78 -15.46
N LEU A 107 -4.63 22.72 -15.83
CA LEU A 107 -4.94 21.62 -14.93
C LEU A 107 -3.66 20.91 -14.43
N LEU A 108 -2.68 20.67 -15.30
CA LEU A 108 -1.43 19.97 -14.97
C LEU A 108 -0.66 20.70 -13.87
N THR A 109 -0.40 22.00 -14.07
CA THR A 109 0.38 22.81 -13.12
C THR A 109 -0.40 23.12 -11.85
N THR A 110 -1.74 23.26 -11.94
CA THR A 110 -2.61 23.44 -10.76
C THR A 110 -2.59 22.21 -9.86
N VAL A 111 -2.75 21.02 -10.44
CA VAL A 111 -2.69 19.76 -9.67
C VAL A 111 -1.30 19.55 -9.07
N ALA A 112 -0.22 19.85 -9.82
CA ALA A 112 1.15 19.74 -9.31
C ALA A 112 1.43 20.67 -8.13
N LEU A 113 0.80 21.87 -8.11
CA LEU A 113 0.93 22.80 -6.99
C LEU A 113 0.07 22.42 -5.78
N ALA A 114 -1.09 21.76 -6.02
CA ALA A 114 -2.06 21.40 -4.98
C ALA A 114 -1.78 20.01 -4.34
N THR A 115 -1.01 19.15 -4.99
CA THR A 115 -0.83 17.77 -4.50
C THR A 115 0.13 17.71 -3.31
N PRO A 116 -0.24 16.99 -2.23
CA PRO A 116 0.67 16.62 -1.16
C PRO A 116 1.58 15.44 -1.55
N ALA A 117 1.25 14.75 -2.65
CA ALA A 117 2.02 13.61 -3.12
C ALA A 117 3.37 14.05 -3.73
N PRO A 118 4.40 13.22 -3.61
CA PRO A 118 5.68 13.49 -4.25
C PRO A 118 5.53 13.59 -5.77
N VAL A 119 6.24 14.56 -6.37
CA VAL A 119 6.24 14.79 -7.80
C VAL A 119 7.54 14.31 -8.42
N THR A 120 7.43 13.58 -9.54
CA THR A 120 8.54 13.12 -10.36
C THR A 120 8.43 13.73 -11.76
N VAL A 121 9.49 14.34 -12.25
CA VAL A 121 9.53 15.03 -13.55
C VAL A 121 10.51 14.30 -14.46
N ALA A 122 10.05 13.88 -15.64
CA ALA A 122 10.87 13.25 -16.69
C ALA A 122 10.99 14.22 -17.88
N PRO A 123 12.11 14.98 -18.01
CA PRO A 123 12.30 15.95 -19.06
C PRO A 123 12.37 15.34 -20.45
N ALA A 124 11.80 16.05 -21.45
CA ALA A 124 11.94 15.74 -22.85
C ALA A 124 11.93 17.01 -23.70
N MET A 125 13.05 17.31 -24.38
CA MET A 125 13.24 18.48 -25.20
C MET A 125 14.45 18.32 -26.12
N ASN A 126 14.66 19.28 -27.05
CA ASN A 126 15.88 19.33 -27.82
C ASN A 126 17.12 19.53 -26.92
N GLN A 127 18.27 19.00 -27.32
CA GLN A 127 19.52 19.06 -26.55
C GLN A 127 19.97 20.51 -26.21
N GLN A 128 19.77 21.47 -27.12
CA GLN A 128 20.13 22.86 -26.89
C GLN A 128 19.18 23.50 -25.85
N MET A 129 17.88 23.14 -25.92
CA MET A 129 16.91 23.58 -24.90
C MET A 129 17.27 22.98 -23.52
N TRP A 130 17.71 21.74 -23.49
CA TRP A 130 18.17 21.12 -22.25
C TRP A 130 19.42 21.82 -21.66
N ALA A 131 20.43 22.05 -22.50
CA ALA A 131 21.69 22.72 -22.11
C ALA A 131 21.53 24.20 -21.78
N HIS A 132 20.37 24.81 -22.11
CA HIS A 132 20.15 26.24 -21.90
C HIS A 132 20.13 26.57 -20.41
N THR A 133 20.85 27.64 -20.00
CA THR A 133 21.00 28.05 -18.61
C THR A 133 19.66 28.18 -17.89
N ALA A 134 18.67 28.83 -18.52
CA ALA A 134 17.34 28.98 -17.93
C ALA A 134 16.65 27.64 -17.64
N THR A 135 16.85 26.61 -18.48
CA THR A 135 16.34 25.28 -18.22
C THR A 135 17.04 24.63 -17.05
N GLN A 136 18.37 24.73 -16.99
CA GLN A 136 19.16 24.18 -15.90
C GLN A 136 18.85 24.85 -14.56
N ASP A 137 18.66 26.15 -14.54
CA ASP A 137 18.26 26.92 -13.34
C ASP A 137 16.88 26.47 -12.84
N ASN A 138 15.92 26.27 -13.74
CA ASN A 138 14.59 25.73 -13.38
C ASN A 138 14.68 24.29 -12.83
N ILE A 139 15.50 23.43 -13.42
CA ILE A 139 15.73 22.06 -12.93
C ILE A 139 16.33 22.07 -11.52
N GLN A 140 17.34 22.91 -11.26
CA GLN A 140 17.93 23.06 -9.94
C GLN A 140 16.91 23.57 -8.92
N MET A 141 16.09 24.53 -9.31
CA MET A 141 15.02 25.05 -8.46
C MET A 141 14.00 23.98 -8.09
N LEU A 142 13.55 23.16 -9.05
CA LEU A 142 12.63 22.06 -8.79
C LEU A 142 13.28 21.01 -7.86
N ALA A 143 14.52 20.63 -8.09
CA ALA A 143 15.27 19.70 -7.25
C ALA A 143 15.42 20.22 -5.80
N SER A 144 15.66 21.53 -5.62
CA SER A 144 15.73 22.15 -4.29
C SER A 144 14.39 22.17 -3.53
N ARG A 145 13.28 21.85 -4.20
CA ARG A 145 11.92 21.74 -3.64
C ARG A 145 11.44 20.29 -3.55
N ASP A 146 12.36 19.32 -3.46
CA ASP A 146 12.10 17.89 -3.34
C ASP A 146 11.33 17.26 -4.54
N ILE A 147 11.31 17.97 -5.70
CA ILE A 147 10.80 17.39 -6.94
C ILE A 147 11.90 16.51 -7.56
N GLN A 148 11.58 15.25 -7.73
CA GLN A 148 12.53 14.29 -8.32
C GLN A 148 12.64 14.53 -9.83
N ILE A 149 13.84 14.72 -10.33
CA ILE A 149 14.13 14.80 -11.76
C ILE A 149 14.74 13.47 -12.20
N ILE A 150 14.16 12.83 -13.22
CA ILE A 150 14.65 11.57 -13.77
C ILE A 150 14.96 11.73 -15.26
N GLY A 151 16.21 11.51 -15.63
CA GLY A 151 16.72 11.79 -16.97
C GLY A 151 17.08 13.27 -17.17
N PRO A 152 17.08 13.77 -18.42
CA PRO A 152 16.74 13.02 -19.65
C PRO A 152 17.80 12.03 -20.05
N ASP A 153 17.46 11.12 -20.98
CA ASP A 153 18.41 10.24 -21.63
C ASP A 153 19.16 10.97 -22.76
N ALA A 154 20.30 10.39 -23.19
CA ALA A 154 21.07 10.88 -24.32
C ALA A 154 20.88 9.97 -25.54
N GLY A 155 20.92 10.57 -26.75
CA GLY A 155 20.85 9.82 -27.98
C GLY A 155 20.33 10.69 -29.14
N GLU A 156 20.05 10.02 -30.25
CA GLU A 156 19.47 10.69 -31.43
C GLU A 156 18.06 11.16 -31.16
N GLN A 157 17.78 12.41 -31.49
CA GLN A 157 16.49 13.06 -31.32
C GLN A 157 15.70 13.09 -32.63
N ALA A 158 14.41 13.38 -32.58
CA ALA A 158 13.54 13.42 -33.75
C ALA A 158 13.96 14.46 -34.81
N CYS A 159 14.75 15.46 -34.44
CA CYS A 159 15.32 16.45 -35.35
C CYS A 159 16.68 16.03 -35.96
N GLY A 160 17.20 14.84 -35.62
CA GLY A 160 18.51 14.36 -36.05
C GLY A 160 19.68 14.78 -35.17
N ASP A 161 19.47 15.63 -34.17
CA ASP A 161 20.51 16.01 -33.21
C ASP A 161 20.83 14.83 -32.28
N VAL A 162 22.08 14.77 -31.81
CA VAL A 162 22.53 13.74 -30.86
C VAL A 162 23.00 14.41 -29.56
N GLY A 163 22.39 14.03 -28.46
CA GLY A 163 22.73 14.61 -27.15
C GLY A 163 21.69 14.32 -26.08
N PRO A 164 21.85 14.88 -24.86
CA PRO A 164 20.87 14.76 -23.79
C PRO A 164 19.58 15.52 -24.11
N GLY A 165 18.42 14.97 -23.73
CA GLY A 165 17.13 15.62 -23.96
C GLY A 165 16.02 14.64 -24.33
N ARG A 166 16.33 13.36 -24.56
CA ARG A 166 15.34 12.33 -24.82
C ARG A 166 14.60 11.95 -23.54
N LEU A 167 13.28 11.72 -23.67
CA LEU A 167 12.55 11.11 -22.57
C LEU A 167 13.15 9.73 -22.26
N LEU A 168 13.38 9.45 -20.98
CA LEU A 168 13.70 8.09 -20.51
C LEU A 168 12.72 7.07 -21.09
N GLU A 169 13.19 5.84 -21.26
CA GLU A 169 12.30 4.76 -21.65
C GLU A 169 11.27 4.51 -20.51
N PRO A 170 10.02 4.17 -20.85
CA PRO A 170 8.94 3.99 -19.88
C PRO A 170 9.29 3.02 -18.75
N GLU A 171 10.05 1.97 -19.04
CA GLU A 171 10.54 0.99 -18.07
C GLU A 171 11.44 1.63 -17.01
N ALA A 172 12.33 2.54 -17.42
CA ALA A 172 13.21 3.25 -16.49
C ALA A 172 12.43 4.23 -15.60
N ILE A 173 11.39 4.88 -16.14
CA ILE A 173 10.47 5.73 -15.37
C ILE A 173 9.74 4.88 -14.32
N VAL A 174 9.18 3.73 -14.71
CA VAL A 174 8.51 2.80 -13.79
C VAL A 174 9.47 2.31 -12.71
N ALA A 175 10.72 1.98 -13.06
CA ALA A 175 11.73 1.56 -12.10
C ALA A 175 12.06 2.65 -11.06
N ALA A 176 12.17 3.92 -11.51
CA ALA A 176 12.41 5.06 -10.62
C ALA A 176 11.22 5.31 -9.66
N VAL A 177 9.99 5.16 -10.16
CA VAL A 177 8.78 5.26 -9.34
C VAL A 177 8.70 4.11 -8.32
N ASN A 178 8.99 2.88 -8.74
CA ASN A 178 9.06 1.73 -7.83
C ASN A 178 10.09 1.94 -6.71
N ALA A 179 11.27 2.50 -7.06
CA ALA A 179 12.32 2.76 -6.09
C ALA A 179 11.87 3.77 -5.01
N ARG A 180 10.95 4.70 -5.35
CA ARG A 180 10.43 5.69 -4.43
C ARG A 180 9.56 5.10 -3.32
N PHE A 181 8.87 4.00 -3.61
CA PHE A 181 8.05 3.30 -2.62
C PHE A 181 8.84 2.26 -1.81
N LYS A 182 10.13 2.08 -2.09
CA LYS A 182 11.00 1.20 -1.30
C LYS A 182 11.58 2.01 -0.14
N SER A 183 11.10 1.77 1.05
CA SER A 183 11.79 2.18 2.27
C SER A 183 12.81 1.08 2.66
N ARG A 184 13.87 1.44 3.40
CA ARG A 184 14.85 0.48 3.92
C ARG A 184 14.72 0.29 5.43
N LEU A 185 13.58 0.69 5.98
CA LEU A 185 13.35 0.72 7.43
C LEU A 185 13.53 -0.65 8.10
N LEU A 186 13.22 -1.74 7.38
CA LEU A 186 13.35 -3.11 7.86
C LEU A 186 14.33 -3.94 7.00
N GLU A 187 15.31 -3.29 6.34
CA GLU A 187 16.28 -4.00 5.50
C GLU A 187 17.07 -5.04 6.33
N GLY A 188 17.10 -6.28 5.83
CA GLY A 188 17.75 -7.39 6.50
C GLY A 188 17.02 -7.97 7.71
N ARG A 189 15.86 -7.44 8.07
CA ARG A 189 15.02 -7.97 9.15
C ARG A 189 14.10 -9.08 8.64
N ARG A 190 13.84 -10.05 9.50
CA ARG A 190 12.89 -11.12 9.25
C ARG A 190 11.61 -10.89 10.05
N VAL A 191 10.47 -10.83 9.35
CA VAL A 191 9.15 -10.51 9.92
C VAL A 191 8.20 -11.67 9.69
N VAL A 192 7.56 -12.16 10.74
CA VAL A 192 6.51 -13.18 10.69
C VAL A 192 5.17 -12.52 11.01
N ILE A 193 4.16 -12.77 10.18
CA ILE A 193 2.83 -12.16 10.33
C ILE A 193 1.76 -13.24 10.27
N THR A 194 0.78 -13.21 11.19
CA THR A 194 -0.44 -14.01 11.05
C THR A 194 -1.56 -13.16 10.48
N ALA A 195 -2.37 -13.72 9.56
CA ALA A 195 -3.47 -13.01 8.90
C ALA A 195 -4.69 -13.91 8.64
N GLY A 196 -5.82 -13.29 8.36
CA GLY A 196 -7.05 -14.01 8.04
C GLY A 196 -7.75 -14.62 9.26
N PRO A 197 -8.89 -15.28 9.05
CA PRO A 197 -9.59 -16.03 10.09
C PRO A 197 -9.01 -17.44 10.22
N THR A 198 -9.22 -18.07 11.38
CA THR A 198 -9.12 -19.54 11.48
C THR A 198 -10.48 -20.18 11.30
N ILE A 199 -10.48 -21.42 10.87
CA ILE A 199 -11.67 -22.26 10.67
C ILE A 199 -11.56 -23.49 11.56
N GLU A 200 -12.52 -23.62 12.48
CA GLU A 200 -12.59 -24.74 13.40
C GLU A 200 -13.75 -25.67 12.98
N ALA A 201 -13.41 -26.80 12.41
CA ALA A 201 -14.39 -27.71 11.85
C ALA A 201 -15.34 -28.31 12.91
N ILE A 202 -16.63 -28.26 12.66
CA ILE A 202 -17.67 -29.02 13.41
C ILE A 202 -17.88 -30.38 12.75
N ASP A 203 -17.99 -30.38 11.43
CA ASP A 203 -18.10 -31.53 10.56
C ASP A 203 -17.57 -31.18 9.16
N PRO A 204 -17.55 -32.08 8.16
CA PRO A 204 -17.03 -31.75 6.81
C PRO A 204 -17.76 -30.61 6.09
N VAL A 205 -18.86 -30.07 6.63
CA VAL A 205 -19.71 -29.08 5.98
C VAL A 205 -19.79 -27.76 6.79
N ARG A 206 -19.69 -27.87 8.12
CA ARG A 206 -19.91 -26.72 9.04
C ARG A 206 -18.69 -26.48 9.90
N TYR A 207 -18.46 -25.21 10.21
CA TYR A 207 -17.32 -24.76 11.01
C TYR A 207 -17.66 -23.51 11.83
N LEU A 208 -16.83 -23.21 12.82
CA LEU A 208 -16.77 -21.93 13.52
C LEU A 208 -15.66 -21.09 12.92
N SER A 209 -15.88 -19.80 12.77
CA SER A 209 -14.88 -18.87 12.25
C SER A 209 -15.23 -17.42 12.60
N ASN A 210 -14.32 -16.49 12.37
CA ASN A 210 -14.48 -15.06 12.55
C ASN A 210 -14.70 -14.32 11.23
N HIS A 211 -15.36 -13.17 11.27
CA HIS A 211 -15.61 -12.30 10.11
C HIS A 211 -14.37 -11.51 9.67
N SER A 212 -13.22 -12.15 9.49
CA SER A 212 -12.01 -11.48 9.04
C SER A 212 -11.79 -11.69 7.54
N SER A 213 -11.51 -10.60 6.84
CA SER A 213 -11.12 -10.65 5.42
C SER A 213 -9.62 -10.85 5.19
N GLY A 214 -8.78 -10.75 6.23
CA GLY A 214 -7.32 -10.81 6.13
C GLY A 214 -6.63 -9.57 5.57
N LYS A 215 -7.39 -8.58 5.06
CA LYS A 215 -6.85 -7.40 4.35
C LYS A 215 -5.77 -6.65 5.13
N MET A 216 -5.94 -6.47 6.46
CA MET A 216 -4.95 -5.72 7.26
C MET A 216 -3.63 -6.47 7.38
N GLY A 217 -3.65 -7.78 7.65
CA GLY A 217 -2.44 -8.61 7.72
C GLY A 217 -1.71 -8.70 6.37
N PHE A 218 -2.43 -8.76 5.27
CA PHE A 218 -1.86 -8.72 3.92
C PHE A 218 -1.26 -7.35 3.59
N ALA A 219 -1.91 -6.25 3.99
CA ALA A 219 -1.37 -4.91 3.83
C ALA A 219 -0.07 -4.72 4.63
N LEU A 220 -0.02 -5.24 5.88
CA LEU A 220 1.20 -5.24 6.70
C LEU A 220 2.33 -6.06 6.07
N ALA A 221 2.01 -7.24 5.54
CA ALA A 221 3.00 -8.08 4.85
C ALA A 221 3.61 -7.37 3.64
N GLY A 222 2.77 -6.73 2.82
CA GLY A 222 3.22 -5.90 1.71
C GLY A 222 4.10 -4.72 2.15
N ALA A 223 3.67 -3.98 3.18
CA ALA A 223 4.42 -2.83 3.70
C ALA A 223 5.77 -3.24 4.32
N CYS A 224 5.83 -4.36 5.05
CA CYS A 224 7.10 -4.90 5.56
C CYS A 224 8.05 -5.31 4.42
N ALA A 225 7.52 -5.95 3.36
CA ALA A 225 8.32 -6.33 2.20
C ALA A 225 8.80 -5.10 1.40
N GLU A 226 7.99 -4.04 1.29
CA GLU A 226 8.39 -2.75 0.73
C GLU A 226 9.45 -2.06 1.59
N ALA A 227 9.40 -2.24 2.91
CA ALA A 227 10.41 -1.76 3.85
C ALA A 227 11.72 -2.58 3.84
N GLY A 228 11.86 -3.60 3.00
CA GLY A 228 13.07 -4.38 2.82
C GLY A 228 13.17 -5.64 3.69
N ALA A 229 12.12 -5.99 4.42
CA ALA A 229 12.10 -7.20 5.26
C ALA A 229 11.95 -8.48 4.43
N GLN A 230 12.47 -9.59 4.98
CA GLN A 230 12.04 -10.95 4.64
C GLN A 230 10.73 -11.25 5.36
N VAL A 231 9.66 -11.48 4.62
CA VAL A 231 8.32 -11.64 5.22
C VAL A 231 7.77 -13.05 5.03
N GLU A 232 7.41 -13.67 6.15
CA GLU A 232 6.68 -14.94 6.23
C GLU A 232 5.24 -14.64 6.71
N LEU A 233 4.26 -14.88 5.86
CA LEU A 233 2.85 -14.63 6.14
C LEU A 233 2.12 -15.95 6.38
N ILE A 234 1.67 -16.19 7.59
CA ILE A 234 0.84 -17.34 7.95
C ILE A 234 -0.61 -16.93 7.79
N SER A 235 -1.29 -17.48 6.80
CA SER A 235 -2.64 -17.05 6.45
C SER A 235 -3.68 -18.15 6.65
N GLY A 236 -4.71 -17.85 7.44
CA GLY A 236 -5.96 -18.56 7.38
C GLY A 236 -6.66 -18.36 6.02
N PRO A 237 -7.78 -19.06 5.76
CA PRO A 237 -8.45 -19.04 4.46
C PRO A 237 -8.98 -17.64 4.09
N VAL A 238 -8.46 -17.07 3.02
CA VAL A 238 -8.89 -15.77 2.46
C VAL A 238 -8.83 -15.82 0.93
N HIS A 239 -9.55 -14.90 0.27
CA HIS A 239 -9.54 -14.71 -1.19
C HIS A 239 -8.71 -13.49 -1.57
N LEU A 240 -7.47 -13.43 -1.08
CA LEU A 240 -6.52 -12.35 -1.38
C LEU A 240 -5.32 -12.94 -2.09
N ASP A 241 -4.83 -12.20 -3.08
CA ASP A 241 -3.57 -12.57 -3.73
C ASP A 241 -2.38 -12.28 -2.81
N ALA A 242 -1.37 -13.15 -2.85
CA ALA A 242 -0.15 -12.95 -2.09
C ALA A 242 0.54 -11.62 -2.47
N PRO A 243 0.95 -10.81 -1.48
CA PRO A 243 1.76 -9.64 -1.77
C PRO A 243 3.11 -10.03 -2.39
N ASP A 244 3.68 -9.12 -3.18
CA ASP A 244 4.98 -9.36 -3.83
C ASP A 244 6.10 -9.56 -2.79
N ARG A 245 7.01 -10.48 -3.05
CA ARG A 245 8.15 -10.81 -2.18
C ARG A 245 7.77 -11.30 -0.76
N VAL A 246 6.57 -11.82 -0.59
CA VAL A 246 6.07 -12.42 0.65
C VAL A 246 5.92 -13.93 0.47
N THR A 247 6.51 -14.70 1.38
CA THR A 247 6.28 -16.15 1.44
C THR A 247 5.01 -16.42 2.23
N VAL A 248 4.02 -17.08 1.60
CA VAL A 248 2.73 -17.37 2.25
C VAL A 248 2.66 -18.81 2.68
N HIS A 249 2.33 -19.02 3.94
CA HIS A 249 2.05 -20.33 4.56
C HIS A 249 0.56 -20.43 4.83
N ALA A 250 -0.15 -21.21 4.01
CA ALA A 250 -1.58 -21.42 4.19
C ALA A 250 -1.84 -22.41 5.34
N VAL A 251 -2.73 -22.03 6.24
CA VAL A 251 -3.20 -22.85 7.37
C VAL A 251 -4.71 -22.77 7.45
N THR A 252 -5.35 -23.68 8.19
CA THR A 252 -6.79 -23.69 8.34
C THR A 252 -7.22 -23.41 9.77
N SER A 253 -6.66 -24.13 10.74
CA SER A 253 -7.08 -24.06 12.15
C SER A 253 -6.16 -23.18 13.00
N ALA A 254 -6.63 -22.79 14.19
CA ALA A 254 -5.82 -22.08 15.19
C ALA A 254 -4.62 -22.92 15.65
N THR A 255 -4.76 -24.22 15.72
CA THR A 255 -3.66 -25.14 16.09
C THR A 255 -2.57 -25.13 15.03
N GLU A 256 -2.92 -25.30 13.75
CA GLU A 256 -1.95 -25.21 12.64
C GLU A 256 -1.27 -23.84 12.59
N MET A 257 -2.04 -22.74 12.78
CA MET A 257 -1.49 -21.40 12.81
C MET A 257 -0.51 -21.19 13.98
N CYS A 258 -0.80 -21.75 15.15
CA CYS A 258 0.07 -21.70 16.32
C CYS A 258 1.38 -22.45 16.09
N GLU A 259 1.32 -23.66 15.55
CA GLU A 259 2.50 -24.47 15.23
C GLU A 259 3.42 -23.76 14.23
N GLN A 260 2.85 -23.23 13.14
CA GLN A 260 3.60 -22.47 12.14
C GLN A 260 4.18 -21.15 12.72
N ALA A 261 3.39 -20.44 13.56
CA ALA A 261 3.85 -19.21 14.20
C ALA A 261 5.05 -19.46 15.10
N LEU A 262 5.03 -20.50 15.93
CA LEU A 262 6.16 -20.85 16.80
C LEU A 262 7.40 -21.30 15.97
N ALA A 263 7.20 -22.11 14.94
CA ALA A 263 8.28 -22.61 14.10
C ALA A 263 8.97 -21.47 13.34
N LEU A 264 8.22 -20.55 12.72
CA LEU A 264 8.75 -19.47 11.91
C LEU A 264 9.28 -18.30 12.75
N SER A 265 8.76 -18.10 13.96
CA SER A 265 9.22 -17.04 14.88
C SER A 265 10.63 -17.29 15.41
N ALA A 266 11.12 -18.52 15.38
CA ALA A 266 12.50 -18.82 15.75
C ALA A 266 13.48 -18.13 14.79
N GLY A 267 14.25 -17.16 15.33
CA GLY A 267 15.18 -16.32 14.57
C GLY A 267 14.53 -15.20 13.76
N ALA A 268 13.26 -14.90 13.97
CA ALA A 268 12.62 -13.69 13.45
C ALA A 268 12.97 -12.47 14.31
N ASP A 269 13.05 -11.28 13.71
CA ASP A 269 13.21 -10.01 14.43
C ASP A 269 11.86 -9.53 14.95
N VAL A 270 10.79 -9.69 14.18
CA VAL A 270 9.45 -9.19 14.50
C VAL A 270 8.40 -10.27 14.28
N PHE A 271 7.44 -10.37 15.20
CA PHE A 271 6.19 -11.10 15.02
C PHE A 271 5.00 -10.15 15.10
N ILE A 272 4.09 -10.22 14.14
CA ILE A 272 2.86 -9.40 14.12
C ILE A 272 1.64 -10.32 14.09
N GLY A 273 0.89 -10.35 15.16
CA GLY A 273 -0.35 -11.12 15.28
C GLY A 273 -1.56 -10.34 14.81
N ALA A 274 -1.90 -10.43 13.50
CA ALA A 274 -3.05 -9.73 12.91
C ALA A 274 -4.20 -10.67 12.47
N ALA A 275 -4.07 -11.98 12.73
CA ALA A 275 -5.12 -12.96 12.46
C ALA A 275 -6.30 -12.81 13.42
N ALA A 276 -7.50 -13.10 12.95
CA ALA A 276 -8.69 -13.27 13.76
C ALA A 276 -8.84 -14.76 14.13
N VAL A 277 -8.14 -15.16 15.16
CA VAL A 277 -8.15 -16.53 15.66
C VAL A 277 -9.44 -16.77 16.44
N ALA A 278 -10.11 -17.89 16.19
CA ALA A 278 -11.25 -18.30 17.00
C ALA A 278 -10.80 -18.67 18.42
N ASP A 279 -11.46 -18.12 19.44
CA ASP A 279 -11.11 -18.40 20.84
C ASP A 279 -11.39 -19.85 21.24
N TYR A 280 -12.40 -20.45 20.60
CA TYR A 280 -12.86 -21.82 20.88
C TYR A 280 -12.94 -22.66 19.63
N ARG A 281 -12.74 -23.98 19.80
CA ARG A 281 -12.98 -25.01 18.79
C ARG A 281 -13.87 -26.12 19.35
N PRO A 282 -14.58 -26.90 18.51
CA PRO A 282 -15.21 -28.15 18.96
C PRO A 282 -14.16 -29.06 19.59
N GLU A 283 -14.51 -29.69 20.75
CA GLU A 283 -13.66 -30.68 21.40
C GLU A 283 -13.29 -31.83 20.46
N SER A 284 -14.26 -32.24 19.61
CA SER A 284 -14.05 -33.19 18.55
C SER A 284 -14.84 -32.81 17.30
N ALA A 285 -14.19 -32.80 16.14
CA ALA A 285 -14.86 -32.65 14.86
C ALA A 285 -15.46 -33.99 14.42
N SER A 286 -16.72 -34.02 13.93
CA SER A 286 -17.31 -35.18 13.38
C SER A 286 -16.71 -35.54 12.01
N ALA A 287 -16.32 -36.78 11.78
CA ALA A 287 -15.84 -37.26 10.49
C ALA A 287 -16.93 -37.25 9.40
N GLU A 288 -18.21 -37.33 9.80
CA GLU A 288 -19.36 -37.30 8.90
C GLU A 288 -20.26 -36.08 9.20
N LYS A 289 -21.00 -35.66 8.18
CA LYS A 289 -22.01 -34.60 8.35
C LYS A 289 -23.03 -34.97 9.42
N ILE A 290 -23.12 -34.21 10.48
CA ILE A 290 -24.12 -34.40 11.56
C ILE A 290 -25.52 -34.26 10.96
N LYS A 291 -26.33 -35.32 11.04
CA LYS A 291 -27.72 -35.30 10.56
C LYS A 291 -28.64 -34.63 11.57
N LYS A 292 -29.69 -34.00 11.08
CA LYS A 292 -30.74 -33.47 11.95
C LYS A 292 -31.46 -34.59 12.63
N THR A 293 -31.67 -34.46 13.93
CA THR A 293 -32.56 -35.32 14.71
C THR A 293 -33.84 -34.54 14.96
N ASP A 294 -34.99 -35.12 14.65
CA ASP A 294 -36.30 -34.45 14.68
C ASP A 294 -36.52 -33.69 16.00
N GLY A 295 -36.52 -32.36 15.92
CA GLY A 295 -36.80 -31.44 17.02
C GLY A 295 -35.73 -31.33 18.11
N ALA A 296 -34.62 -32.08 18.06
CA ALA A 296 -33.56 -32.02 19.07
C ALA A 296 -32.56 -30.90 18.75
N PRO A 297 -32.14 -30.06 19.73
CA PRO A 297 -31.07 -29.12 19.55
C PRO A 297 -29.72 -29.82 19.36
N LEU A 298 -28.84 -29.25 18.52
CA LEU A 298 -27.45 -29.69 18.43
C LEU A 298 -26.65 -29.04 19.58
N ALA A 299 -26.12 -29.88 20.48
CA ALA A 299 -25.17 -29.46 21.50
C ALA A 299 -23.75 -29.69 21.03
N LEU A 300 -22.87 -28.68 21.20
CA LEU A 300 -21.46 -28.76 20.92
C LEU A 300 -20.68 -28.41 22.20
N THR A 301 -19.75 -29.30 22.57
CA THR A 301 -18.75 -28.98 23.59
C THR A 301 -17.61 -28.20 22.92
N LEU A 302 -17.29 -27.02 23.44
CA LEU A 302 -16.20 -26.20 22.94
C LEU A 302 -15.06 -26.20 23.94
N VAL A 303 -13.83 -26.26 23.42
CA VAL A 303 -12.57 -26.13 24.19
C VAL A 303 -11.79 -24.92 23.66
N GLU A 304 -10.97 -24.32 24.51
CA GLU A 304 -10.16 -23.15 24.16
C GLU A 304 -9.11 -23.50 23.10
N ASN A 305 -8.89 -22.59 22.18
CA ASN A 305 -7.78 -22.61 21.24
C ASN A 305 -6.50 -22.08 21.90
N PRO A 306 -5.32 -22.43 21.38
CA PRO A 306 -4.07 -21.86 21.87
C PRO A 306 -4.03 -20.35 21.59
N ASP A 307 -3.58 -19.57 22.57
CA ASP A 307 -3.31 -18.13 22.41
C ASP A 307 -1.98 -17.97 21.67
N ILE A 308 -2.04 -17.81 20.34
CA ILE A 308 -0.88 -17.81 19.44
C ILE A 308 0.10 -16.71 19.82
N ILE A 309 -0.40 -15.50 20.06
CA ILE A 309 0.47 -14.35 20.31
C ILE A 309 1.14 -14.45 21.69
N ALA A 310 0.42 -14.93 22.69
CA ALA A 310 0.98 -15.20 24.01
C ALA A 310 2.01 -16.34 23.96
N SER A 311 1.74 -17.40 23.18
CA SER A 311 2.66 -18.53 22.98
C SER A 311 3.97 -18.07 22.35
N VAL A 312 3.92 -17.19 21.33
CA VAL A 312 5.12 -16.61 20.69
C VAL A 312 5.85 -15.67 21.66
N ALA A 313 5.12 -14.79 22.35
CA ALA A 313 5.71 -13.82 23.29
C ALA A 313 6.42 -14.48 24.47
N GLN A 314 5.99 -15.68 24.89
CA GLN A 314 6.54 -16.43 26.03
C GLN A 314 7.52 -17.53 25.58
N SER A 315 7.75 -17.70 24.28
CA SER A 315 8.62 -18.74 23.76
C SER A 315 10.10 -18.46 24.10
N GLN A 316 10.92 -19.51 24.22
CA GLN A 316 12.38 -19.37 24.39
C GLN A 316 13.05 -18.71 23.18
N SER A 317 12.42 -18.82 22.01
CA SER A 317 12.87 -18.24 20.73
C SER A 317 12.05 -17.00 20.37
N ARG A 318 11.61 -16.24 21.37
CA ARG A 318 10.82 -15.03 21.19
C ARG A 318 11.52 -14.04 20.25
N PRO A 319 10.81 -13.51 19.24
CA PRO A 319 11.32 -12.40 18.42
C PRO A 319 11.69 -11.17 19.27
N SER A 320 12.60 -10.34 18.75
CA SER A 320 12.99 -9.08 19.42
C SER A 320 11.79 -8.17 19.69
N MET A 321 10.77 -8.22 18.81
CA MET A 321 9.54 -7.47 18.94
C MET A 321 8.32 -8.31 18.63
N VAL A 322 7.31 -8.27 19.51
CA VAL A 322 6.02 -8.92 19.35
C VAL A 322 4.91 -7.88 19.35
N VAL A 323 4.19 -7.80 18.23
CA VAL A 323 3.11 -6.82 17.99
C VAL A 323 1.78 -7.56 17.90
N GLY A 324 0.79 -7.10 18.69
CA GLY A 324 -0.57 -7.69 18.67
C GLY A 324 -1.62 -6.72 18.17
N PHE A 325 -2.74 -7.27 17.74
CA PHE A 325 -3.95 -6.52 17.45
C PHE A 325 -4.99 -6.73 18.54
N ALA A 326 -5.74 -5.67 18.86
CA ALA A 326 -6.95 -5.72 19.68
C ALA A 326 -8.09 -5.07 18.90
N ALA A 327 -9.19 -5.79 18.79
CA ALA A 327 -10.46 -5.30 18.24
C ALA A 327 -11.45 -5.23 19.40
N GLU A 328 -11.80 -4.01 19.82
CA GLU A 328 -12.63 -3.76 20.99
C GLU A 328 -13.76 -2.81 20.64
N THR A 329 -14.89 -2.92 21.34
CA THR A 329 -16.06 -2.06 21.14
C THR A 329 -16.24 -1.03 22.25
N GLU A 330 -15.69 -1.27 23.45
CA GLU A 330 -15.81 -0.40 24.62
C GLU A 330 -14.47 -0.31 25.35
N SER A 331 -14.16 0.84 25.97
CA SER A 331 -12.94 1.06 26.76
C SER A 331 -11.66 0.63 26.04
N LEU A 332 -11.61 0.91 24.71
CA LEU A 332 -10.59 0.45 23.78
C LEU A 332 -9.15 0.56 24.30
N MET A 333 -8.80 1.73 24.84
CA MET A 333 -7.43 2.01 25.28
C MET A 333 -7.05 1.23 26.54
N ASP A 334 -7.95 1.10 27.51
CA ASP A 334 -7.68 0.42 28.77
C ASP A 334 -7.57 -1.10 28.57
N HIS A 335 -8.49 -1.69 27.81
CA HIS A 335 -8.44 -3.11 27.47
C HIS A 335 -7.18 -3.44 26.61
N ALA A 336 -6.79 -2.57 25.69
CA ALA A 336 -5.58 -2.76 24.90
C ALA A 336 -4.31 -2.71 25.77
N ARG A 337 -4.19 -1.75 26.72
CA ARG A 337 -3.06 -1.68 27.65
C ARG A 337 -2.96 -2.94 28.52
N GLU A 338 -4.08 -3.37 29.10
CA GLU A 338 -4.15 -4.58 29.91
C GLU A 338 -3.75 -5.82 29.10
N LYS A 339 -4.28 -5.97 27.89
CA LYS A 339 -3.95 -7.07 26.96
C LYS A 339 -2.47 -7.07 26.60
N ARG A 340 -1.87 -5.89 26.33
CA ARG A 340 -0.44 -5.75 26.05
C ARG A 340 0.40 -6.29 27.21
N GLN A 341 0.11 -5.84 28.43
CA GLN A 341 0.85 -6.25 29.64
C GLN A 341 0.65 -7.75 29.95
N ARG A 342 -0.59 -8.23 29.94
CA ARG A 342 -0.93 -9.62 30.26
C ARG A 342 -0.25 -10.61 29.31
N LYS A 343 -0.16 -10.28 28.01
CA LYS A 343 0.44 -11.14 26.99
C LYS A 343 1.93 -10.90 26.76
N GLY A 344 2.53 -9.90 27.40
CA GLY A 344 3.96 -9.57 27.27
C GLY A 344 4.35 -9.02 25.90
N LEU A 345 3.48 -8.16 25.33
CA LEU A 345 3.70 -7.57 24.01
C LEU A 345 4.49 -6.26 24.09
N ASP A 346 5.33 -6.02 23.10
CA ASP A 346 6.09 -4.76 22.97
C ASP A 346 5.19 -3.64 22.46
N MET A 347 4.29 -3.97 21.51
CA MET A 347 3.31 -3.05 20.95
C MET A 347 1.96 -3.74 20.79
N ILE A 348 0.88 -2.99 21.04
CA ILE A 348 -0.46 -3.40 20.66
C ILE A 348 -1.11 -2.35 19.78
N ILE A 349 -1.81 -2.81 18.76
CA ILE A 349 -2.55 -2.00 17.80
C ILE A 349 -4.02 -2.17 18.10
N ALA A 350 -4.63 -1.13 18.65
CA ALA A 350 -6.04 -1.13 19.01
C ALA A 350 -6.88 -0.57 17.88
N ASN A 351 -7.87 -1.35 17.43
CA ASN A 351 -8.81 -1.01 16.38
C ASN A 351 -10.21 -0.90 16.98
N ASP A 352 -10.86 0.24 16.81
CA ASP A 352 -12.27 0.41 17.16
C ASP A 352 -13.13 -0.30 16.11
N VAL A 353 -13.86 -1.32 16.56
CA VAL A 353 -14.76 -2.10 15.69
C VAL A 353 -16.23 -1.80 15.94
N SER A 354 -16.56 -0.71 16.63
CA SER A 354 -17.95 -0.27 16.88
C SER A 354 -18.62 0.28 15.61
N ASP A 355 -17.84 0.83 14.66
CA ASP A 355 -18.34 1.36 13.40
C ASP A 355 -18.21 0.31 12.27
N PRO A 356 -19.35 -0.17 11.70
CA PRO A 356 -19.33 -1.16 10.61
C PRO A 356 -18.55 -0.71 9.37
N ASP A 357 -18.48 0.60 9.08
CA ASP A 357 -17.82 1.16 7.89
C ASP A 357 -16.29 1.16 8.02
N THR A 358 -15.76 1.03 9.22
CA THR A 358 -14.31 0.97 9.51
C THR A 358 -13.82 -0.42 9.92
N THR A 359 -14.70 -1.42 10.03
CA THR A 359 -14.45 -2.75 10.58
C THR A 359 -13.99 -3.80 9.56
N PHE A 360 -14.31 -5.06 9.85
CA PHE A 360 -13.98 -6.21 9.03
C PHE A 360 -14.53 -6.06 7.60
N GLY A 361 -13.65 -6.14 6.60
CA GLY A 361 -14.02 -6.03 5.18
C GLY A 361 -13.82 -4.65 4.57
N SER A 362 -13.80 -3.55 5.35
CA SER A 362 -13.52 -2.20 4.86
C SER A 362 -12.12 -2.09 4.22
N GLU A 363 -11.96 -1.16 3.27
CA GLU A 363 -10.66 -0.78 2.70
C GLU A 363 -9.91 0.23 3.58
N GLN A 364 -10.60 0.87 4.52
CA GLN A 364 -10.03 1.88 5.43
C GLN A 364 -9.92 1.34 6.85
N ASN A 365 -9.10 2.00 7.66
CA ASN A 365 -8.96 1.74 9.09
C ASN A 365 -8.48 2.98 9.84
N ALA A 366 -8.76 3.04 11.16
CA ALA A 366 -8.20 3.98 12.11
C ALA A 366 -7.74 3.16 13.32
N VAL A 367 -6.52 3.39 13.81
CA VAL A 367 -5.96 2.57 14.89
C VAL A 367 -5.18 3.41 15.89
N HIS A 368 -5.00 2.86 17.11
CA HIS A 368 -4.11 3.41 18.13
C HIS A 368 -2.94 2.46 18.35
N LEU A 369 -1.72 2.98 18.28
CA LEU A 369 -0.50 2.25 18.59
C LEU A 369 -0.14 2.51 20.04
N ILE A 370 0.03 1.47 20.83
CA ILE A 370 0.33 1.54 22.25
C ILE A 370 1.59 0.73 22.54
N THR A 371 2.64 1.39 22.99
CA THR A 371 3.87 0.80 23.51
C THR A 371 3.98 1.07 25.00
N GLU A 372 5.07 0.69 25.65
CA GLU A 372 5.35 1.08 27.02
C GLU A 372 5.66 2.58 27.14
N ALA A 373 6.35 3.15 26.14
CA ALA A 373 6.87 4.50 26.17
C ALA A 373 5.92 5.56 25.61
N GLN A 374 5.03 5.19 24.67
CA GLN A 374 4.20 6.17 23.94
C GLN A 374 2.92 5.57 23.40
N GLU A 375 1.96 6.45 23.20
CA GLU A 375 0.70 6.16 22.50
C GLU A 375 0.57 7.12 21.31
N GLN A 376 0.14 6.58 20.17
CA GLN A 376 -0.03 7.33 18.93
C GLN A 376 -1.34 6.92 18.25
N SER A 377 -2.15 7.92 17.85
CA SER A 377 -3.37 7.68 17.06
C SER A 377 -3.06 7.86 15.58
N LEU A 378 -3.48 6.91 14.77
CA LEU A 378 -3.46 6.99 13.32
C LEU A 378 -4.88 7.25 12.83
N SER A 379 -5.07 8.38 12.15
CA SER A 379 -6.37 8.80 11.61
C SER A 379 -6.84 7.86 10.51
N LEU A 380 -8.15 7.90 10.24
CA LEU A 380 -8.78 7.11 9.17
C LEU A 380 -8.05 7.27 7.83
N ALA A 381 -7.57 6.16 7.30
CA ALA A 381 -6.86 6.09 6.03
C ALA A 381 -7.02 4.68 5.42
N SER A 382 -6.54 4.49 4.19
CA SER A 382 -6.51 3.15 3.60
C SER A 382 -5.68 2.19 4.44
N LYS A 383 -6.05 0.91 4.47
CA LYS A 383 -5.30 -0.12 5.21
C LYS A 383 -3.83 -0.19 4.80
N ARG A 384 -3.52 0.16 3.55
CA ARG A 384 -2.15 0.27 3.07
C ARG A 384 -1.38 1.39 3.78
N VAL A 385 -1.94 2.61 3.82
CA VAL A 385 -1.32 3.76 4.50
C VAL A 385 -1.16 3.49 6.00
N ILE A 386 -2.16 2.90 6.64
CA ILE A 386 -2.08 2.48 8.05
C ILE A 386 -0.96 1.45 8.25
N ALA A 387 -0.83 0.47 7.35
CA ALA A 387 0.23 -0.54 7.42
C ALA A 387 1.64 0.09 7.30
N GLU A 388 1.83 1.03 6.38
CA GLU A 388 3.09 1.77 6.21
C GLU A 388 3.46 2.55 7.50
N GLN A 389 2.49 3.21 8.12
CA GLN A 389 2.69 3.93 9.38
C GLN A 389 3.01 3.00 10.56
N ILE A 390 2.34 1.84 10.62
CA ILE A 390 2.65 0.79 11.62
C ILE A 390 4.08 0.27 11.43
N VAL A 391 4.47 -0.04 10.18
CA VAL A 391 5.82 -0.51 9.86
C VAL A 391 6.88 0.51 10.25
N ALA A 392 6.63 1.80 10.02
CA ALA A 392 7.53 2.87 10.45
C ALA A 392 7.67 2.93 11.98
N ALA A 393 6.55 2.77 12.72
CA ALA A 393 6.56 2.72 14.18
C ALA A 393 7.29 1.48 14.73
N VAL A 394 7.10 0.31 14.09
CA VAL A 394 7.81 -0.93 14.41
C VAL A 394 9.32 -0.76 14.23
N ALA A 395 9.75 -0.22 13.07
CA ALA A 395 11.15 0.02 12.79
C ALA A 395 11.79 0.97 13.83
N ALA A 396 11.12 2.09 14.13
CA ALA A 396 11.58 3.05 15.13
C ALA A 396 11.65 2.47 16.56
N ALA A 397 10.85 1.45 16.86
CA ALA A 397 10.89 0.77 18.16
C ALA A 397 12.00 -0.29 18.24
N LEU A 398 12.35 -0.92 17.10
CA LEU A 398 13.47 -1.89 17.01
C LEU A 398 14.85 -1.26 17.12
N ASP A 399 14.98 0.01 16.73
CA ASP A 399 16.26 0.74 16.75
C ASP A 399 16.55 1.40 18.10
N ARG A 400 15.65 1.27 19.10
CA ARG A 400 15.82 1.73 20.48
C ARG A 400 16.36 0.65 21.40
#